data_aa28f260e1418c07cbbd67665242941e
#
_entry.id   aa28f260e1418c07cbbd67665242941e
#
_cell.length_a   1.000
_cell.length_b   1.000
_cell.length_c   1.000
_cell.angle_alpha   90.00
_cell.angle_beta   90.00
_cell.angle_gamma   90.00
#
_symmetry.space_group_name_H-M   'P 1'
#
loop_
_entity.id
_entity.type
_entity.pdbx_description
1 polymer ?
#
loop_
_entity_poly.entity_id
_entity_poly.type
_entity_poly.pdbx_seq_one_letter_code
_entity_poly.pdbx_strand_id
1 'polypeptide(L)'
;MNTNLASFIVGLIIDENDRFYFVQKDGQTYALAKEEGQHTVGDTVKGFAYTDMKQKLRLTTLEVTATQDQFGWGRVTEVRKDLGVFVDTGLPDKEIVVSLDILPVLKELWPKKGDQLYIRLEVDKKDRIWGLLAYQEDFQR
;
A
#
# COMPACT_ATOMS: atom_id res chain seq x y z
N MET A 1 8.09 3.92 -14.60
CA MET A 1 6.99 3.73 -13.61
C MET A 1 6.77 2.24 -13.39
N ASN A 2 6.74 1.81 -12.15
CA ASN A 2 6.53 0.40 -11.79
C ASN A 2 5.03 0.10 -11.69
N THR A 3 4.47 -0.57 -12.70
CA THR A 3 3.04 -0.86 -12.77
C THR A 3 2.58 -1.96 -11.81
N ASN A 4 3.52 -2.66 -11.18
CA ASN A 4 3.21 -3.72 -10.21
C ASN A 4 2.92 -3.18 -8.80
N LEU A 5 3.29 -1.92 -8.52
CA LEU A 5 3.08 -1.34 -7.20
C LEU A 5 1.59 -1.19 -6.87
N ALA A 6 1.27 -1.32 -5.60
CA ALA A 6 -0.09 -1.25 -5.07
C ALA A 6 -1.01 -2.32 -5.64
N SER A 7 -0.45 -3.46 -6.02
CA SER A 7 -1.21 -4.61 -6.54
C SER A 7 -0.59 -5.92 -6.06
N PHE A 8 -1.37 -7.01 -6.17
CA PHE A 8 -0.85 -8.35 -5.90
C PHE A 8 -0.05 -8.86 -7.10
N ILE A 9 1.13 -9.39 -6.83
CA ILE A 9 2.00 -9.98 -7.85
C ILE A 9 2.41 -11.38 -7.42
N VAL A 10 2.83 -12.18 -8.38
CA VAL A 10 3.50 -13.47 -8.13
C VAL A 10 4.92 -13.32 -8.62
N GLY A 11 5.88 -13.48 -7.74
CA GLY A 11 7.29 -13.36 -8.07
C GLY A 11 8.10 -14.58 -7.68
N LEU A 12 9.33 -14.61 -8.15
CA LEU A 12 10.28 -15.70 -7.90
C LEU A 12 11.26 -15.27 -6.82
N ILE A 13 11.40 -16.11 -5.79
CA ILE A 13 12.39 -15.88 -4.73
C ILE A 13 13.76 -16.26 -5.28
N ILE A 14 14.63 -15.26 -5.43
CA ILE A 14 15.95 -15.44 -6.07
C ILE A 14 17.09 -15.48 -5.07
N ASP A 15 16.88 -14.98 -3.84
CA ASP A 15 17.93 -14.86 -2.84
C ASP A 15 17.33 -14.62 -1.47
N GLU A 16 18.15 -14.68 -0.43
CA GLU A 16 17.73 -14.38 0.94
C GLU A 16 18.91 -13.90 1.77
N ASN A 17 18.61 -13.18 2.86
CA ASN A 17 19.54 -12.87 3.92
C ASN A 17 18.91 -13.22 5.26
N ASP A 18 19.44 -12.75 6.38
CA ASP A 18 18.93 -13.11 7.72
C ASP A 18 17.49 -12.63 7.94
N ARG A 19 17.07 -11.55 7.29
CA ARG A 19 15.80 -10.86 7.58
C ARG A 19 14.80 -10.90 6.44
N PHE A 20 15.27 -11.07 5.18
CA PHE A 20 14.43 -10.93 4.00
C PHE A 20 14.64 -12.03 3.00
N TYR A 21 13.58 -12.35 2.26
CA TYR A 21 13.66 -12.99 0.96
C TYR A 21 13.65 -11.89 -0.11
N PHE A 22 14.35 -12.12 -1.21
CA PHE A 22 14.36 -11.20 -2.35
C PHE A 22 13.57 -11.82 -3.49
N VAL A 23 12.51 -11.14 -3.88
CA VAL A 23 11.51 -11.63 -4.83
C VAL A 23 11.61 -10.82 -6.11
N GLN A 24 11.81 -11.50 -7.24
CA GLN A 24 11.96 -10.84 -8.53
C GLN A 24 10.68 -10.93 -9.35
N LYS A 25 10.30 -9.80 -9.93
CA LYS A 25 9.17 -9.70 -10.86
C LYS A 25 9.43 -8.57 -11.84
N ASP A 26 9.36 -8.88 -13.14
CA ASP A 26 9.50 -7.90 -14.23
C ASP A 26 10.77 -7.03 -14.09
N GLY A 27 11.88 -7.67 -13.73
CA GLY A 27 13.17 -6.99 -13.60
C GLY A 27 13.34 -6.20 -12.32
N GLN A 28 12.37 -6.20 -11.42
CA GLN A 28 12.46 -5.53 -10.13
C GLN A 28 12.59 -6.54 -9.00
N THR A 29 13.28 -6.15 -7.93
CA THR A 29 13.50 -6.99 -6.76
C THR A 29 12.82 -6.38 -5.54
N TYR A 30 11.98 -7.17 -4.87
CA TYR A 30 11.19 -6.76 -3.72
C TYR A 30 11.67 -7.51 -2.49
N ALA A 31 11.77 -6.85 -1.34
CA ALA A 31 12.14 -7.48 -0.08
C ALA A 31 10.88 -7.94 0.66
N LEU A 32 10.82 -9.23 0.96
CA LEU A 32 9.75 -9.86 1.75
C LEU A 32 10.32 -10.24 3.11
N ALA A 33 9.72 -9.73 4.18
CA ALA A 33 10.20 -9.99 5.53
C ALA A 33 10.03 -11.46 5.91
N LYS A 34 11.08 -12.08 6.42
CA LYS A 34 11.05 -13.49 6.87
C LYS A 34 10.11 -13.72 8.05
N GLU A 35 9.86 -12.69 8.84
CA GLU A 35 8.93 -12.80 9.97
C GLU A 35 7.48 -13.06 9.55
N GLU A 36 7.13 -12.81 8.28
CA GLU A 36 5.79 -13.10 7.77
C GLU A 36 5.57 -14.58 7.45
N GLY A 37 6.62 -15.36 7.32
CA GLY A 37 6.52 -16.78 7.01
C GLY A 37 7.78 -17.30 6.34
N GLN A 38 7.92 -18.62 6.30
CA GLN A 38 9.08 -19.27 5.70
C GLN A 38 8.82 -19.65 4.24
N HIS A 39 9.83 -19.41 3.41
CA HIS A 39 9.84 -19.79 2.01
C HIS A 39 11.20 -20.35 1.63
N THR A 40 11.30 -20.90 0.44
CA THR A 40 12.55 -21.46 -0.08
C THR A 40 12.95 -20.71 -1.33
N VAL A 41 14.25 -20.37 -1.46
CA VAL A 41 14.79 -19.78 -2.68
C VAL A 41 14.49 -20.71 -3.85
N GLY A 42 13.97 -20.14 -4.94
CA GLY A 42 13.50 -20.91 -6.10
C GLY A 42 12.00 -21.10 -6.17
N ASP A 43 11.28 -20.86 -5.05
CA ASP A 43 9.83 -20.92 -5.03
C ASP A 43 9.23 -19.60 -5.53
N THR A 44 7.97 -19.67 -5.96
CA THR A 44 7.19 -18.47 -6.23
C THR A 44 6.39 -18.08 -4.99
N VAL A 45 6.08 -16.78 -4.89
CA VAL A 45 5.27 -16.26 -3.79
C VAL A 45 4.34 -15.19 -4.33
N LYS A 46 3.09 -15.18 -3.86
CA LYS A 46 2.13 -14.14 -4.16
C LYS A 46 2.08 -13.16 -2.99
N GLY A 47 2.14 -11.89 -3.30
CA GLY A 47 2.06 -10.85 -2.28
C GLY A 47 1.71 -9.50 -2.88
N PHE A 48 1.53 -8.54 -1.99
CA PHE A 48 1.22 -7.16 -2.35
C PHE A 48 2.52 -6.37 -2.47
N ALA A 49 2.74 -5.74 -3.64
CA ALA A 49 3.95 -4.97 -3.93
C ALA A 49 3.74 -3.49 -3.57
N TYR A 50 4.69 -2.92 -2.87
CA TYR A 50 4.62 -1.52 -2.44
C TYR A 50 6.00 -0.94 -2.20
N THR A 51 6.05 0.36 -1.93
CA THR A 51 7.27 1.03 -1.48
C THR A 51 7.14 1.41 -0.01
N ASP A 52 8.20 1.20 0.77
CA ASP A 52 8.21 1.55 2.19
C ASP A 52 8.47 3.05 2.40
N MET A 53 8.62 3.48 3.65
CA MET A 53 8.84 4.88 3.99
C MET A 53 10.14 5.46 3.40
N LYS A 54 11.08 4.60 3.03
CA LYS A 54 12.35 4.98 2.40
C LYS A 54 12.32 4.77 0.89
N GLN A 55 11.14 4.54 0.31
CA GLN A 55 10.95 4.28 -1.12
C GLN A 55 11.67 3.02 -1.61
N LYS A 56 11.87 2.05 -0.73
CA LYS A 56 12.41 0.73 -1.08
C LYS A 56 11.28 -0.20 -1.50
N LEU A 57 11.54 -1.03 -2.50
CA LEU A 57 10.55 -2.00 -2.98
C LEU A 57 10.35 -3.11 -1.95
N ARG A 58 9.10 -3.35 -1.60
CA ARG A 58 8.69 -4.34 -0.61
C ARG A 58 7.58 -5.22 -1.14
N LEU A 59 7.52 -6.43 -0.62
CA LEU A 59 6.42 -7.36 -0.83
C LEU A 59 5.90 -7.80 0.54
N THR A 60 4.59 -7.86 0.69
CA THR A 60 3.99 -8.43 1.90
C THR A 60 2.98 -9.51 1.53
N THR A 61 2.97 -10.60 2.32
CA THR A 61 1.97 -11.65 2.22
C THR A 61 0.81 -11.42 3.19
N LEU A 62 0.91 -10.38 4.03
CA LEU A 62 -0.16 -10.00 4.94
C LEU A 62 -1.35 -9.45 4.15
N GLU A 63 -2.53 -9.55 4.75
CA GLU A 63 -3.75 -9.08 4.11
C GLU A 63 -3.79 -7.55 4.09
N VAL A 64 -4.00 -6.98 2.89
CA VAL A 64 -4.20 -5.55 2.70
C VAL A 64 -5.61 -5.30 2.19
N THR A 65 -6.21 -4.18 2.59
CA THR A 65 -7.63 -3.93 2.34
C THR A 65 -7.92 -3.21 1.04
N ALA A 66 -6.96 -2.45 0.52
CA ALA A 66 -7.14 -1.65 -0.70
C ALA A 66 -5.98 -1.88 -1.66
N THR A 67 -6.28 -1.84 -2.96
CA THR A 67 -5.28 -1.98 -4.01
C THR A 67 -5.47 -0.89 -5.05
N GLN A 68 -4.63 -0.92 -6.10
CA GLN A 68 -4.74 -0.03 -7.25
C GLN A 68 -6.08 -0.20 -7.97
N ASP A 69 -6.61 -1.42 -7.99
CA ASP A 69 -7.81 -1.77 -8.75
C ASP A 69 -9.07 -1.89 -7.91
N GLN A 70 -8.94 -1.98 -6.58
CA GLN A 70 -10.06 -2.24 -5.70
C GLN A 70 -10.10 -1.29 -4.53
N PHE A 71 -11.30 -0.74 -4.26
CA PHE A 71 -11.56 -0.01 -3.03
C PHE A 71 -11.60 -0.96 -1.84
N GLY A 72 -11.18 -0.46 -0.70
CA GLY A 72 -11.25 -1.18 0.55
C GLY A 72 -11.30 -0.22 1.72
N TRP A 73 -11.70 -0.73 2.88
CA TRP A 73 -11.78 0.07 4.10
C TRP A 73 -10.42 0.15 4.77
N GLY A 74 -10.05 1.37 5.15
CA GLY A 74 -8.88 1.62 5.97
C GLY A 74 -9.25 2.49 7.15
N ARG A 75 -8.44 2.42 8.20
CA ARG A 75 -8.67 3.17 9.42
C ARG A 75 -7.75 4.37 9.50
N VAL A 76 -8.30 5.54 9.79
CA VAL A 76 -7.52 6.76 9.98
C VAL A 76 -6.70 6.64 11.26
N THR A 77 -5.38 6.76 11.13
CA THR A 77 -4.45 6.66 12.26
C THR A 77 -3.93 8.02 12.69
N GLU A 78 -3.87 8.99 11.77
CA GLU A 78 -3.33 10.31 12.04
C GLU A 78 -3.93 11.31 11.04
N VAL A 79 -4.09 12.55 11.48
CA VAL A 79 -4.52 13.66 10.62
C VAL A 79 -3.47 14.77 10.74
N ARG A 80 -2.92 15.19 9.60
CA ARG A 80 -1.96 16.29 9.52
C ARG A 80 -2.46 17.33 8.54
N LYS A 81 -2.72 18.55 9.04
CA LYS A 81 -3.33 19.60 8.24
C LYS A 81 -2.46 20.09 7.08
N ASP A 82 -1.15 19.83 7.16
CA ASP A 82 -0.18 20.18 6.13
C ASP A 82 0.04 19.10 5.08
N LEU A 83 -0.47 17.89 5.30
CA LEU A 83 -0.26 16.75 4.40
C LEU A 83 -1.54 16.06 3.98
N GLY A 84 -2.40 15.74 4.92
CA GLY A 84 -3.61 14.97 4.68
C GLY A 84 -3.92 13.99 5.79
N VAL A 85 -4.56 12.88 5.44
CA VAL A 85 -5.03 11.86 6.36
C VAL A 85 -4.26 10.57 6.13
N PHE A 86 -3.76 9.98 7.21
CA PHE A 86 -2.99 8.73 7.19
C PHE A 86 -3.92 7.57 7.49
N VAL A 87 -3.87 6.54 6.66
CA VAL A 87 -4.81 5.41 6.71
C VAL A 87 -4.05 4.10 6.77
N ASP A 88 -4.41 3.26 7.75
CA ASP A 88 -3.90 1.90 7.86
C ASP A 88 -4.72 0.99 6.93
N THR A 89 -4.06 0.40 5.96
CA THR A 89 -4.65 -0.55 5.00
C THR A 89 -4.14 -1.97 5.21
N GLY A 90 -3.42 -2.22 6.31
CA GLY A 90 -2.84 -3.52 6.60
C GLY A 90 -1.37 -3.67 6.24
N LEU A 91 -0.75 -2.64 5.68
CA LEU A 91 0.69 -2.69 5.40
C LEU A 91 1.48 -2.74 6.71
N PRO A 92 2.54 -3.58 6.79
CA PRO A 92 3.23 -3.81 8.06
C PRO A 92 4.06 -2.64 8.56
N ASP A 93 4.49 -1.75 7.69
CA ASP A 93 5.51 -0.75 8.04
C ASP A 93 5.18 0.67 7.59
N LYS A 94 3.99 0.91 7.07
CA LYS A 94 3.57 2.27 6.72
C LYS A 94 2.07 2.41 6.57
N GLU A 95 1.60 3.64 6.68
CA GLU A 95 0.23 4.02 6.34
C GLU A 95 0.19 4.61 4.93
N ILE A 96 -1.02 4.66 4.37
CA ILE A 96 -1.29 5.30 3.08
C ILE A 96 -1.81 6.71 3.35
N VAL A 97 -1.31 7.69 2.62
CA VAL A 97 -1.73 9.08 2.76
C VAL A 97 -2.84 9.39 1.75
N VAL A 98 -3.95 9.95 2.25
CA VAL A 98 -4.95 10.61 1.43
C VAL A 98 -4.57 12.09 1.43
N SER A 99 -4.15 12.61 0.28
CA SER A 99 -3.59 13.96 0.17
C SER A 99 -4.61 15.04 0.53
N LEU A 100 -4.13 16.12 1.15
CA LEU A 100 -4.96 17.29 1.42
C LEU A 100 -5.58 17.87 0.14
N ASP A 101 -4.98 17.63 -1.02
CA ASP A 101 -5.47 18.15 -2.29
C ASP A 101 -6.82 17.56 -2.72
N ILE A 102 -7.17 16.39 -2.20
CA ILE A 102 -8.45 15.74 -2.52
C ILE A 102 -9.41 15.72 -1.33
N LEU A 103 -9.02 16.29 -0.20
CA LEU A 103 -9.87 16.42 0.97
C LEU A 103 -10.66 17.73 0.90
N PRO A 104 -11.76 17.85 1.68
CA PRO A 104 -12.54 19.09 1.71
C PRO A 104 -11.68 20.30 2.06
N VAL A 105 -12.03 21.45 1.49
CA VAL A 105 -11.34 22.72 1.78
C VAL A 105 -11.47 23.06 3.28
N LEU A 106 -12.66 22.85 3.84
CA LEU A 106 -12.88 23.04 5.29
C LEU A 106 -12.33 21.85 6.04
N LYS A 107 -11.25 22.09 6.81
CA LYS A 107 -10.55 21.02 7.53
C LYS A 107 -11.38 20.36 8.61
N GLU A 108 -12.38 21.04 9.14
CA GLU A 108 -13.32 20.48 10.12
C GLU A 108 -14.19 19.37 9.52
N LEU A 109 -14.28 19.28 8.18
CA LEU A 109 -15.01 18.22 7.49
C LEU A 109 -14.13 17.02 7.16
N TRP A 110 -12.84 17.08 7.48
CA TRP A 110 -11.92 15.98 7.24
C TRP A 110 -12.27 14.78 8.14
N PRO A 111 -11.96 13.57 7.66
CA PRO A 111 -12.01 12.39 8.53
C PRO A 111 -11.13 12.58 9.76
N LYS A 112 -11.51 11.96 10.85
CA LYS A 112 -10.82 12.06 12.14
C LYS A 112 -10.19 10.73 12.50
N LYS A 113 -9.19 10.78 13.38
CA LYS A 113 -8.54 9.58 13.89
C LYS A 113 -9.57 8.58 14.40
N GLY A 114 -9.47 7.34 13.93
CA GLY A 114 -10.39 6.26 14.25
C GLY A 114 -11.50 6.05 13.23
N ASP A 115 -11.73 7.02 12.33
CA ASP A 115 -12.72 6.87 11.28
C ASP A 115 -12.31 5.81 10.26
N GLN A 116 -13.31 5.20 9.61
CA GLN A 116 -13.10 4.30 8.50
C GLN A 116 -13.27 5.04 7.19
N LEU A 117 -12.35 4.84 6.27
CA LEU A 117 -12.42 5.42 4.93
C LEU A 117 -12.42 4.32 3.88
N TYR A 118 -13.26 4.50 2.86
CA TYR A 118 -13.28 3.61 1.70
C TYR A 118 -12.40 4.21 0.63
N ILE A 119 -11.24 3.59 0.39
CA ILE A 119 -10.20 4.14 -0.48
C ILE A 119 -9.73 3.12 -1.50
N ARG A 120 -9.19 3.61 -2.59
CA ARG A 120 -8.43 2.88 -3.60
C ARG A 120 -7.02 3.48 -3.64
N LEU A 121 -6.04 2.73 -4.09
CA LEU A 121 -4.66 3.21 -4.17
C LEU A 121 -4.32 3.72 -5.57
N GLU A 122 -3.48 4.74 -5.62
CA GLU A 122 -2.93 5.28 -6.86
C GLU A 122 -1.42 5.44 -6.71
N VAL A 123 -0.70 5.14 -7.79
CA VAL A 123 0.76 5.26 -7.82
C VAL A 123 1.11 6.43 -8.72
N ASP A 124 1.90 7.38 -8.21
CA ASP A 124 2.31 8.55 -8.99
C ASP A 124 3.56 8.26 -9.83
N LYS A 125 4.03 9.25 -10.58
CA LYS A 125 5.19 9.12 -11.47
C LYS A 125 6.49 8.84 -10.74
N LYS A 126 6.54 9.09 -9.43
CA LYS A 126 7.72 8.85 -8.59
C LYS A 126 7.58 7.56 -7.79
N ASP A 127 6.63 6.68 -8.18
CA ASP A 127 6.33 5.41 -7.52
C ASP A 127 5.89 5.58 -6.05
N ARG A 128 5.30 6.74 -5.71
CA ARG A 128 4.70 6.96 -4.40
C ARG A 128 3.24 6.53 -4.44
N ILE A 129 2.79 5.91 -3.35
CA ILE A 129 1.44 5.36 -3.26
C ILE A 129 0.55 6.29 -2.43
N TRP A 130 -0.59 6.67 -3.00
CA TRP A 130 -1.56 7.57 -2.39
C TRP A 130 -2.92 6.88 -2.28
N GLY A 131 -3.71 7.28 -1.30
CA GLY A 131 -5.11 6.85 -1.21
C GLY A 131 -6.02 7.82 -1.93
N LEU A 132 -6.99 7.29 -2.66
CA LEU A 132 -8.06 8.06 -3.30
C LEU A 132 -9.36 7.73 -2.61
N LEU A 133 -10.16 8.76 -2.32
CA LEU A 133 -11.48 8.57 -1.71
C LEU A 133 -12.48 8.10 -2.74
N ALA A 134 -13.40 7.22 -2.30
CA ALA A 134 -14.55 6.84 -3.11
C ALA A 134 -15.58 7.98 -3.09
N TYR A 135 -16.13 8.30 -4.25
CA TYR A 135 -17.24 9.22 -4.36
C TYR A 135 -18.57 8.46 -4.30
N GLN A 136 -19.65 9.20 -4.07
CA GLN A 136 -20.96 8.57 -3.91
C GLN A 136 -21.33 7.70 -5.11
N GLU A 137 -21.02 8.11 -6.31
CA GLU A 137 -21.30 7.33 -7.52
C GLU A 137 -20.59 5.97 -7.56
N ASP A 138 -19.49 5.81 -6.84
CA ASP A 138 -18.77 4.53 -6.78
C ASP A 138 -19.57 3.50 -5.97
N PHE A 139 -20.40 3.94 -5.05
CA PHE A 139 -21.24 3.06 -4.25
C PHE A 139 -22.54 2.65 -4.94
N GLN A 140 -22.92 3.35 -6.00
CA GLN A 140 -24.17 3.14 -6.72
C GLN A 140 -24.05 2.19 -7.92
N ARG A 141 -22.87 1.70 -8.17
CA ARG A 141 -22.56 0.85 -9.33
C ARG A 141 -22.76 -0.63 -9.07
#